data_9f01211908edc7b12ae071e13161d88a
#
_entry.id   9f01211908edc7b12ae071e13161d88a
#
_cell.length_a   1.000
_cell.length_b   1.000
_cell.length_c   1.000
_cell.angle_alpha   90.00
_cell.angle_beta   90.00
_cell.angle_gamma   90.00
#
_symmetry.space_group_name_H-M   'P 1'
#
loop_
_entity.id
_entity.type
_entity.pdbx_description
1 polymer ?
#
loop_
_entity_poly.entity_id
_entity_poly.type
_entity_poly.pdbx_seq_one_letter_code
_entity_poly.pdbx_strand_id
1 'polypeptide(L)'
;RQLTGRQYHVYLNPEREIEQGALEVHGITEEFLRDKPLFAEIADDLLAFADGAELVIHNAPFDIGFLDNELSLTGHQHASITEVSTVLDTLELARDLHPGQRNNLDALCKRYEVDNSSRTLHGALLDAEILADVYLAMTGGQVDLGLSLESEASSPDDDDGHLHSGHPELLVLKAGEEELAQH
;
A
#
# COMPACT_ATOMS: atom_id res chain seq x y z
N ARG A 1 9.36 -2.48 5.18
CA ARG A 1 8.10 -3.27 5.11
C ARG A 1 8.33 -4.46 4.20
N GLN A 2 7.72 -5.61 4.51
CA GLN A 2 7.79 -6.82 3.67
C GLN A 2 6.53 -7.67 3.87
N LEU A 3 6.20 -8.49 2.87
CA LEU A 3 5.08 -9.42 2.95
C LEU A 3 5.38 -10.52 3.97
N THR A 4 4.41 -10.87 4.82
CA THR A 4 4.55 -11.90 5.86
C THR A 4 4.13 -13.28 5.39
N GLY A 5 3.41 -13.37 4.25
CA GLY A 5 2.80 -14.59 3.73
C GLY A 5 1.55 -15.04 4.48
N ARG A 6 1.07 -14.29 5.50
CA ARG A 6 -0.22 -14.58 6.14
C ARG A 6 -1.34 -14.11 5.22
N GLN A 7 -2.31 -14.97 4.95
CA GLN A 7 -3.43 -14.69 4.07
C GLN A 7 -4.74 -15.12 4.73
N TYR A 8 -5.80 -14.37 4.47
CA TYR A 8 -7.18 -14.73 4.77
C TYR A 8 -7.98 -14.60 3.46
N HIS A 9 -8.33 -15.74 2.88
CA HIS A 9 -9.03 -15.80 1.60
C HIS A 9 -10.18 -16.80 1.67
N VAL A 10 -11.41 -16.30 1.51
CA VAL A 10 -12.63 -17.10 1.58
C VAL A 10 -13.55 -16.72 0.43
N TYR A 11 -14.12 -17.72 -0.25
CA TYR A 11 -15.22 -17.53 -1.18
C TYR A 11 -16.53 -17.58 -0.40
N LEU A 12 -17.44 -16.68 -0.71
CA LEU A 12 -18.73 -16.56 -0.02
C LEU A 12 -19.88 -16.90 -0.96
N ASN A 13 -20.92 -17.51 -0.40
CA ASN A 13 -22.21 -17.61 -1.07
C ASN A 13 -22.96 -16.28 -0.88
N PRO A 14 -23.24 -15.53 -1.97
CA PRO A 14 -23.90 -14.24 -1.88
C PRO A 14 -25.42 -14.34 -1.68
N GLU A 15 -26.01 -15.55 -1.72
CA GLU A 15 -27.44 -15.82 -1.67
C GLU A 15 -28.27 -15.02 -2.69
N ARG A 16 -27.66 -14.59 -3.78
CA ARG A 16 -28.29 -13.85 -4.89
C ARG A 16 -27.67 -14.24 -6.22
N GLU A 17 -28.37 -13.95 -7.29
CA GLU A 17 -27.86 -14.12 -8.65
C GLU A 17 -26.63 -13.23 -8.89
N ILE A 18 -25.67 -13.78 -9.63
CA ILE A 18 -24.47 -13.04 -10.05
C ILE A 18 -24.80 -12.30 -11.35
N GLU A 19 -24.59 -11.01 -11.35
CA GLU A 19 -24.76 -10.20 -12.55
C GLU A 19 -23.78 -10.65 -13.65
N GLN A 20 -24.25 -10.69 -14.91
CA GLN A 20 -23.44 -11.09 -16.05
C GLN A 20 -22.12 -10.32 -16.16
N GLY A 21 -22.16 -9.00 -15.89
CA GLY A 21 -20.96 -8.16 -15.91
C GLY A 21 -19.93 -8.54 -14.85
N ALA A 22 -20.37 -8.95 -13.65
CA ALA A 22 -19.49 -9.42 -12.59
C ALA A 22 -18.86 -10.77 -12.97
N LEU A 23 -19.67 -11.69 -13.50
CA LEU A 23 -19.18 -12.99 -13.97
C LEU A 23 -18.08 -12.85 -15.03
N GLU A 24 -18.23 -11.92 -15.98
CA GLU A 24 -17.22 -11.65 -17.01
C GLU A 24 -15.91 -11.11 -16.44
N VAL A 25 -15.97 -10.40 -15.31
CA VAL A 25 -14.79 -9.80 -14.65
C VAL A 25 -14.02 -10.82 -13.83
N HIS A 26 -14.68 -11.60 -12.97
CA HIS A 26 -14.02 -12.50 -12.02
C HIS A 26 -14.12 -13.99 -12.38
N GLY A 27 -15.03 -14.39 -13.31
CA GLY A 27 -15.17 -15.77 -13.78
C GLY A 27 -15.75 -16.76 -12.75
N ILE A 28 -16.25 -16.28 -11.62
CA ILE A 28 -16.78 -17.13 -10.54
C ILE A 28 -18.26 -17.38 -10.76
N THR A 29 -18.66 -18.66 -10.86
CA THR A 29 -20.05 -19.05 -11.14
C THR A 29 -20.85 -19.23 -9.85
N GLU A 30 -22.19 -19.08 -9.96
CA GLU A 30 -23.11 -19.38 -8.86
C GLU A 30 -22.99 -20.82 -8.36
N GLU A 31 -22.79 -21.76 -9.27
CA GLU A 31 -22.61 -23.19 -8.92
C GLU A 31 -21.39 -23.39 -8.01
N PHE A 32 -20.29 -22.69 -8.30
CA PHE A 32 -19.09 -22.73 -7.47
C PHE A 32 -19.30 -22.14 -6.09
N LEU A 33 -20.15 -21.10 -5.97
CA LEU A 33 -20.38 -20.41 -4.69
C LEU A 33 -21.48 -21.05 -3.83
N ARG A 34 -22.31 -21.93 -4.40
CA ARG A 34 -23.47 -22.53 -3.71
C ARG A 34 -23.14 -23.19 -2.38
N ASP A 35 -22.00 -23.87 -2.31
CA ASP A 35 -21.56 -24.63 -1.14
C ASP A 35 -20.54 -23.86 -0.27
N LYS A 36 -20.41 -22.55 -0.51
CA LYS A 36 -19.49 -21.69 0.26
C LYS A 36 -20.20 -21.11 1.49
N PRO A 37 -19.46 -20.75 2.53
CA PRO A 37 -20.04 -20.14 3.72
C PRO A 37 -20.74 -18.82 3.41
N LEU A 38 -21.70 -18.46 4.24
CA LEU A 38 -22.29 -17.12 4.25
C LEU A 38 -21.36 -16.12 4.95
N PHE A 39 -21.55 -14.84 4.68
CA PHE A 39 -20.76 -13.80 5.36
C PHE A 39 -20.91 -13.88 6.89
N ALA A 40 -22.11 -14.14 7.39
CA ALA A 40 -22.38 -14.30 8.81
C ALA A 40 -21.52 -15.38 9.51
N GLU A 41 -21.13 -16.42 8.77
CA GLU A 41 -20.34 -17.54 9.33
C GLU A 41 -18.85 -17.20 9.45
N ILE A 42 -18.37 -16.18 8.72
CA ILE A 42 -16.95 -15.79 8.68
C ILE A 42 -16.67 -14.40 9.24
N ALA A 43 -17.71 -13.67 9.62
CA ALA A 43 -17.58 -12.26 10.04
C ALA A 43 -16.64 -12.10 11.24
N ASP A 44 -16.78 -12.93 12.28
CA ASP A 44 -15.92 -12.90 13.46
C ASP A 44 -14.45 -13.20 13.13
N ASP A 45 -14.19 -14.17 12.26
CA ASP A 45 -12.84 -14.53 11.82
C ASP A 45 -12.20 -13.41 10.98
N LEU A 46 -12.99 -12.78 10.11
CA LEU A 46 -12.54 -11.63 9.31
C LEU A 46 -12.16 -10.45 10.21
N LEU A 47 -13.03 -10.11 11.17
CA LEU A 47 -12.79 -9.02 12.11
C LEU A 47 -11.57 -9.30 13.00
N ALA A 48 -11.44 -10.54 13.49
CA ALA A 48 -10.26 -10.95 14.26
C ALA A 48 -8.96 -10.91 13.44
N PHE A 49 -9.03 -11.20 12.13
CA PHE A 49 -7.87 -11.07 11.24
C PHE A 49 -7.47 -9.61 10.99
N ALA A 50 -8.46 -8.71 10.94
CA ALA A 50 -8.29 -7.28 10.69
C ALA A 50 -8.01 -6.46 11.95
N ASP A 51 -8.22 -7.03 13.15
CA ASP A 51 -8.11 -6.31 14.42
C ASP A 51 -6.73 -5.67 14.63
N GLY A 52 -6.75 -4.36 14.89
CA GLY A 52 -5.55 -3.56 15.08
C GLY A 52 -4.71 -3.33 13.81
N ALA A 53 -5.16 -3.81 12.64
CA ALA A 53 -4.46 -3.63 11.37
C ALA A 53 -4.78 -2.29 10.69
N GLU A 54 -3.90 -1.86 9.80
CA GLU A 54 -4.18 -0.85 8.78
C GLU A 54 -4.55 -1.57 7.48
N LEU A 55 -5.80 -1.41 7.04
CA LEU A 55 -6.31 -1.96 5.78
C LEU A 55 -5.88 -1.07 4.64
N VAL A 56 -5.00 -1.58 3.79
CA VAL A 56 -4.53 -0.88 2.59
C VAL A 56 -5.40 -1.30 1.41
N ILE A 57 -6.27 -0.40 0.94
CA ILE A 57 -7.31 -0.70 -0.04
C ILE A 57 -7.22 0.31 -1.19
N HIS A 58 -7.51 -0.12 -2.41
CA HIS A 58 -7.55 0.77 -3.57
C HIS A 58 -8.99 1.18 -3.90
N ASN A 59 -9.36 2.45 -3.66
CA ASN A 59 -10.73 2.96 -3.67
C ASN A 59 -11.54 2.42 -2.48
N ALA A 60 -11.00 2.58 -1.28
CA ALA A 60 -11.51 2.02 -0.04
C ALA A 60 -13.01 2.22 0.25
N PRO A 61 -13.66 3.36 -0.10
CA PRO A 61 -15.09 3.53 0.15
C PRO A 61 -15.96 2.44 -0.48
N PHE A 62 -15.52 1.84 -1.60
CA PHE A 62 -16.26 0.77 -2.26
C PHE A 62 -16.25 -0.51 -1.41
N ASP A 63 -15.07 -0.98 -1.01
CA ASP A 63 -14.92 -2.22 -0.24
C ASP A 63 -15.48 -2.08 1.17
N ILE A 64 -15.20 -0.97 1.85
CA ILE A 64 -15.73 -0.68 3.18
C ILE A 64 -17.26 -0.64 3.15
N GLY A 65 -17.86 0.02 2.15
CA GLY A 65 -19.32 0.07 2.01
C GLY A 65 -19.96 -1.32 1.88
N PHE A 66 -19.33 -2.25 1.16
CA PHE A 66 -19.81 -3.63 1.07
C PHE A 66 -19.66 -4.38 2.39
N LEU A 67 -18.50 -4.29 3.04
CA LEU A 67 -18.26 -4.95 4.33
C LEU A 67 -19.23 -4.46 5.42
N ASP A 68 -19.42 -3.15 5.51
CA ASP A 68 -20.33 -2.54 6.49
C ASP A 68 -21.78 -2.93 6.22
N ASN A 69 -22.18 -3.01 4.94
CA ASN A 69 -23.50 -3.51 4.57
C ASN A 69 -23.72 -4.97 5.00
N GLU A 70 -22.74 -5.83 4.76
CA GLU A 70 -22.80 -7.25 5.16
C GLU A 70 -22.85 -7.39 6.70
N LEU A 71 -22.03 -6.64 7.43
CA LEU A 71 -22.08 -6.61 8.89
C LEU A 71 -23.46 -6.16 9.40
N SER A 72 -24.06 -5.16 8.78
CA SER A 72 -25.41 -4.67 9.12
C SER A 72 -26.48 -5.72 8.83
N LEU A 73 -26.41 -6.40 7.68
CA LEU A 73 -27.39 -7.43 7.29
C LEU A 73 -27.35 -8.65 8.22
N THR A 74 -26.19 -9.01 8.72
CA THR A 74 -26.03 -10.12 9.69
C THR A 74 -26.43 -9.73 11.10
N GLY A 75 -26.67 -8.45 11.38
CA GLY A 75 -26.94 -7.95 12.72
C GLY A 75 -25.73 -8.08 13.65
N HIS A 76 -24.52 -8.02 13.10
CA HIS A 76 -23.30 -8.14 13.88
C HIS A 76 -23.17 -6.97 14.88
N GLN A 77 -22.44 -7.20 15.99
CA GLN A 77 -22.24 -6.17 17.02
C GLN A 77 -21.43 -4.96 16.52
N HIS A 78 -20.51 -5.18 15.58
CA HIS A 78 -19.79 -4.11 14.88
C HIS A 78 -20.57 -3.69 13.65
N ALA A 79 -20.82 -2.38 13.51
CA ALA A 79 -21.51 -1.82 12.36
C ALA A 79 -20.55 -1.54 11.19
N SER A 80 -19.25 -1.44 11.47
CA SER A 80 -18.21 -1.17 10.46
C SER A 80 -16.91 -1.88 10.80
N ILE A 81 -16.19 -2.32 9.77
CA ILE A 81 -14.83 -2.88 9.91
C ILE A 81 -13.84 -1.83 10.47
N THR A 82 -14.15 -0.55 10.30
CA THR A 82 -13.33 0.55 10.82
C THR A 82 -13.39 0.71 12.34
N GLU A 83 -14.28 -0.01 13.02
CA GLU A 83 -14.30 -0.07 14.49
C GLU A 83 -13.11 -0.87 15.05
N VAL A 84 -12.58 -1.82 14.29
CA VAL A 84 -11.48 -2.69 14.70
C VAL A 84 -10.17 -2.43 13.95
N SER A 85 -10.22 -1.67 12.84
CA SER A 85 -9.06 -1.41 11.97
C SER A 85 -9.02 0.05 11.50
N THR A 86 -7.84 0.50 11.04
CA THR A 86 -7.70 1.76 10.30
C THR A 86 -7.68 1.49 8.80
N VAL A 87 -7.93 2.53 8.00
CA VAL A 87 -7.99 2.39 6.52
C VAL A 87 -7.05 3.38 5.86
N LEU A 88 -6.27 2.90 4.89
CA LEU A 88 -5.47 3.71 3.98
C LEU A 88 -5.98 3.48 2.55
N ASP A 89 -6.48 4.53 1.91
CA ASP A 89 -6.90 4.48 0.51
C ASP A 89 -5.72 4.77 -0.41
N THR A 90 -5.26 3.75 -1.13
CA THR A 90 -4.14 3.88 -2.07
C THR A 90 -4.49 4.66 -3.33
N LEU A 91 -5.78 4.81 -3.68
CA LEU A 91 -6.21 5.66 -4.79
C LEU A 91 -6.05 7.14 -4.43
N GLU A 92 -6.41 7.53 -3.21
CA GLU A 92 -6.18 8.90 -2.71
C GLU A 92 -4.68 9.19 -2.62
N LEU A 93 -3.91 8.29 -2.02
CA LEU A 93 -2.45 8.41 -1.97
C LEU A 93 -1.84 8.56 -3.38
N ALA A 94 -2.30 7.75 -4.34
CA ALA A 94 -1.81 7.83 -5.72
C ALA A 94 -2.20 9.14 -6.42
N ARG A 95 -3.37 9.71 -6.11
CA ARG A 95 -3.80 11.03 -6.64
C ARG A 95 -2.92 12.16 -6.11
N ASP A 96 -2.52 12.09 -4.85
CA ASP A 96 -1.63 13.08 -4.23
C ASP A 96 -0.21 12.99 -4.83
N LEU A 97 0.31 11.78 -5.03
CA LEU A 97 1.62 11.56 -5.64
C LEU A 97 1.66 11.86 -7.15
N HIS A 98 0.54 11.65 -7.85
CA HIS A 98 0.44 11.74 -9.31
C HIS A 98 -0.81 12.52 -9.75
N PRO A 99 -0.90 13.82 -9.44
CA PRO A 99 -2.07 14.62 -9.78
C PRO A 99 -2.31 14.66 -11.29
N GLY A 100 -3.57 14.54 -11.69
CA GLY A 100 -4.00 14.60 -13.08
C GLY A 100 -3.68 13.37 -13.93
N GLN A 101 -3.09 12.31 -13.35
CA GLN A 101 -2.80 11.05 -14.04
C GLN A 101 -3.84 9.97 -13.75
N ARG A 102 -3.83 8.91 -14.56
CA ARG A 102 -4.60 7.70 -14.25
C ARG A 102 -3.95 6.97 -13.07
N ASN A 103 -4.77 6.64 -12.08
CA ASN A 103 -4.32 6.03 -10.82
C ASN A 103 -5.08 4.73 -10.49
N ASN A 104 -5.68 4.05 -11.49
CA ASN A 104 -6.17 2.69 -11.31
C ASN A 104 -4.99 1.70 -11.12
N LEU A 105 -5.26 0.51 -10.61
CA LEU A 105 -4.23 -0.48 -10.27
C LEU A 105 -3.33 -0.79 -11.46
N ASP A 106 -3.88 -0.99 -12.68
CA ASP A 106 -3.09 -1.27 -13.88
C ASP A 106 -2.14 -0.12 -14.27
N ALA A 107 -2.61 1.14 -14.13
CA ALA A 107 -1.77 2.31 -14.39
C ALA A 107 -0.64 2.44 -13.35
N LEU A 108 -0.92 2.08 -12.10
CA LEU A 108 0.08 2.06 -11.04
C LEU A 108 1.10 0.94 -11.25
N CYS A 109 0.66 -0.28 -11.59
CA CYS A 109 1.57 -1.38 -11.94
C CYS A 109 2.55 -0.96 -13.04
N LYS A 110 2.03 -0.36 -14.12
CA LYS A 110 2.88 0.13 -15.22
C LYS A 110 3.86 1.22 -14.78
N ARG A 111 3.45 2.11 -13.89
CA ARG A 111 4.28 3.23 -13.42
C ARG A 111 5.39 2.78 -12.49
N TYR A 112 5.09 1.82 -11.62
CA TYR A 112 6.02 1.29 -10.61
C TYR A 112 6.71 0.01 -11.05
N GLU A 113 6.53 -0.41 -12.33
CA GLU A 113 7.15 -1.61 -12.91
C GLU A 113 6.81 -2.89 -12.14
N VAL A 114 5.60 -2.94 -11.57
CA VAL A 114 5.06 -4.14 -10.91
C VAL A 114 4.45 -5.06 -11.97
N ASP A 115 4.88 -6.32 -11.99
CA ASP A 115 4.39 -7.31 -12.94
C ASP A 115 2.94 -7.72 -12.60
N ASN A 116 2.03 -7.45 -13.53
CA ASN A 116 0.64 -7.87 -13.47
C ASN A 116 0.25 -8.79 -14.63
N SER A 117 1.21 -9.41 -15.31
CA SER A 117 0.98 -10.25 -16.49
C SER A 117 0.16 -11.51 -16.22
N SER A 118 0.18 -12.02 -14.98
CA SER A 118 -0.62 -13.15 -14.52
C SER A 118 -2.10 -12.81 -14.28
N ARG A 119 -2.47 -11.53 -14.33
CA ARG A 119 -3.82 -11.02 -14.10
C ARG A 119 -4.70 -11.18 -15.34
N THR A 120 -5.10 -12.42 -15.64
CA THR A 120 -6.03 -12.72 -16.76
C THR A 120 -7.49 -12.48 -16.37
N LEU A 121 -7.85 -12.71 -15.11
CA LEU A 121 -9.12 -12.40 -14.48
C LEU A 121 -8.86 -11.65 -13.18
N HIS A 122 -9.83 -10.85 -12.73
CA HIS A 122 -9.74 -10.14 -11.46
C HIS A 122 -9.95 -11.11 -10.29
N GLY A 123 -8.86 -11.73 -9.84
CA GLY A 123 -8.87 -12.59 -8.65
C GLY A 123 -8.51 -11.78 -7.40
N ALA A 124 -9.39 -11.78 -6.39
CA ALA A 124 -9.23 -10.96 -5.19
C ALA A 124 -7.85 -11.12 -4.52
N LEU A 125 -7.36 -12.35 -4.39
CA LEU A 125 -6.05 -12.61 -3.77
C LEU A 125 -4.91 -12.06 -4.63
N LEU A 126 -4.94 -12.30 -5.94
CA LEU A 126 -3.92 -11.80 -6.86
C LEU A 126 -3.92 -10.27 -6.90
N ASP A 127 -5.10 -9.64 -6.94
CA ASP A 127 -5.23 -8.19 -6.91
C ASP A 127 -4.70 -7.60 -5.60
N ALA A 128 -4.91 -8.27 -4.46
CA ALA A 128 -4.36 -7.88 -3.17
C ALA A 128 -2.82 -8.00 -3.12
N GLU A 129 -2.25 -9.08 -3.68
CA GLU A 129 -0.79 -9.24 -3.79
C GLU A 129 -0.16 -8.16 -4.67
N ILE A 130 -0.73 -7.92 -5.86
CA ILE A 130 -0.29 -6.83 -6.76
C ILE A 130 -0.42 -5.45 -6.07
N LEU A 131 -1.52 -5.21 -5.37
CA LEU A 131 -1.71 -3.96 -4.62
C LEU A 131 -0.66 -3.78 -3.53
N ALA A 132 -0.30 -4.85 -2.82
CA ALA A 132 0.75 -4.81 -1.81
C ALA A 132 2.11 -4.41 -2.42
N ASP A 133 2.48 -4.99 -3.56
CA ASP A 133 3.73 -4.64 -4.26
C ASP A 133 3.71 -3.20 -4.77
N VAL A 134 2.59 -2.76 -5.36
CA VAL A 134 2.41 -1.36 -5.78
C VAL A 134 2.52 -0.41 -4.59
N TYR A 135 1.87 -0.71 -3.47
CA TYR A 135 1.93 0.11 -2.26
C TYR A 135 3.35 0.18 -1.69
N LEU A 136 4.08 -0.93 -1.66
CA LEU A 136 5.48 -0.95 -1.25
C LEU A 136 6.35 -0.09 -2.17
N ALA A 137 6.14 -0.15 -3.49
CA ALA A 137 6.86 0.68 -4.46
C ALA A 137 6.50 2.17 -4.32
N MET A 138 5.21 2.50 -4.12
CA MET A 138 4.75 3.88 -3.89
C MET A 138 5.35 4.51 -2.63
N THR A 139 5.51 3.72 -1.56
CA THR A 139 5.95 4.19 -0.24
C THR A 139 7.42 3.89 0.05
N GLY A 140 8.03 2.94 -0.63
CA GLY A 140 9.42 2.51 -0.47
C GLY A 140 10.43 3.30 -1.30
N GLY A 141 9.98 4.16 -2.23
CA GLY A 141 10.85 5.02 -3.04
C GLY A 141 11.52 6.17 -2.29
N GLN A 142 11.15 6.45 -1.06
CA GLN A 142 12.02 7.11 -0.10
C GLN A 142 13.01 6.07 0.46
N VAL A 143 13.98 5.68 -0.35
CA VAL A 143 15.26 5.27 0.21
C VAL A 143 15.70 6.50 0.99
N ASP A 144 15.60 6.42 2.30
CA ASP A 144 16.30 7.32 3.19
C ASP A 144 17.73 7.33 2.65
N LEU A 145 18.12 8.40 1.99
CA LEU A 145 19.53 8.70 1.77
C LEU A 145 20.04 8.91 3.19
N GLY A 146 20.39 7.79 3.84
CA GLY A 146 20.96 7.74 5.16
C GLY A 146 22.27 8.48 5.17
N LEU A 147 22.17 9.79 5.14
CA LEU A 147 23.11 10.68 5.78
C LEU A 147 22.87 10.55 7.29
N SER A 148 23.01 9.33 7.79
CA SER A 148 23.40 9.09 9.16
C SER A 148 24.78 9.74 9.31
N LEU A 149 24.76 10.99 9.66
CA LEU A 149 25.86 11.58 10.42
C LEU A 149 25.91 10.75 11.71
N GLU A 150 26.60 9.63 11.64
CA GLU A 150 27.09 8.96 12.85
C GLU A 150 27.96 9.99 13.55
N SER A 151 27.36 10.69 14.48
CA SER A 151 28.07 11.36 15.56
C SER A 151 28.67 10.24 16.40
N GLU A 152 29.83 9.74 15.99
CA GLU A 152 30.69 9.02 16.88
C GLU A 152 31.09 9.98 18.00
N ALA A 153 30.38 9.84 19.12
CA ALA A 153 30.88 10.32 20.40
C ALA A 153 32.10 9.47 20.76
N SER A 154 33.27 9.92 20.31
CA SER A 154 34.53 9.38 20.73
C SER A 154 34.75 9.70 22.19
N SER A 155 34.85 8.66 23.02
CA SER A 155 35.47 8.68 24.34
C SER A 155 36.95 9.07 24.20
N PRO A 156 37.50 9.81 25.16
CA PRO A 156 38.90 10.20 25.12
C PRO A 156 39.74 9.10 25.73
N ASP A 157 40.64 8.51 24.96
CA ASP A 157 41.93 8.07 25.48
C ASP A 157 42.87 7.61 24.34
N ASP A 158 43.97 8.33 24.30
CA ASP A 158 45.34 7.97 23.93
C ASP A 158 45.73 7.48 22.51
N ASP A 159 46.67 8.24 22.01
CA ASP A 159 47.97 7.90 21.38
C ASP A 159 48.14 8.13 19.87
N ASP A 160 48.98 9.12 19.65
CA ASP A 160 49.99 9.38 18.59
C ASP A 160 49.85 8.67 17.21
N GLY A 161 49.67 9.47 16.18
CA GLY A 161 49.90 8.97 14.80
C GLY A 161 49.36 9.87 13.67
N HIS A 162 50.17 10.76 13.17
CA HIS A 162 50.10 11.53 11.95
C HIS A 162 48.96 11.18 10.95
N LEU A 163 47.94 12.02 10.85
CA LEU A 163 47.04 12.05 9.73
C LEU A 163 47.29 13.30 8.88
N HIS A 164 47.74 13.07 7.65
CA HIS A 164 47.81 14.06 6.61
C HIS A 164 46.39 14.58 6.27
N SER A 165 46.10 15.80 6.71
CA SER A 165 44.92 16.55 6.32
C SER A 165 45.12 17.14 4.92
N GLY A 166 44.70 16.42 3.91
CA GLY A 166 44.60 16.91 2.53
C GLY A 166 43.12 17.07 2.15
N HIS A 167 42.43 18.03 2.73
CA HIS A 167 41.17 18.48 2.13
C HIS A 167 41.48 19.40 0.95
N PRO A 168 40.97 19.15 -0.25
CA PRO A 168 41.08 20.13 -1.33
C PRO A 168 40.33 21.40 -0.89
N GLU A 169 41.02 22.55 -0.93
CA GLU A 169 40.37 23.82 -0.70
C GLU A 169 39.22 24.00 -1.67
N LEU A 170 38.00 24.13 -1.11
CA LEU A 170 36.82 24.46 -1.91
C LEU A 170 36.99 25.85 -2.48
N LEU A 171 37.07 25.95 -3.81
CA LEU A 171 37.12 27.20 -4.54
C LEU A 171 35.75 27.89 -4.43
N VAL A 172 35.63 28.86 -3.54
CA VAL A 172 34.43 29.68 -3.41
C VAL A 172 34.49 30.77 -4.49
N LEU A 173 33.76 30.61 -5.57
CA LEU A 173 33.54 31.67 -6.56
C LEU A 173 32.61 32.71 -5.97
N LYS A 174 33.12 33.91 -5.74
CA LYS A 174 32.31 35.08 -5.35
C LYS A 174 31.83 35.76 -6.62
N ALA A 175 30.57 36.18 -6.64
CA ALA A 175 30.01 36.98 -7.73
C ALA A 175 30.84 38.25 -7.95
N GLY A 176 31.11 38.59 -9.19
CA GLY A 176 31.83 39.78 -9.57
C GLY A 176 30.97 41.05 -9.37
N GLU A 177 31.61 42.19 -9.27
CA GLU A 177 30.90 43.50 -9.07
C GLU A 177 29.90 43.79 -10.21
N GLU A 178 30.16 43.30 -11.44
CA GLU A 178 29.26 43.45 -12.58
C GLU A 178 28.02 42.55 -12.49
N GLU A 179 28.12 41.41 -11.88
CA GLU A 179 26.99 40.48 -11.64
C GLU A 179 26.09 40.98 -10.52
N LEU A 180 26.65 41.64 -9.49
CA LEU A 180 25.89 42.22 -8.41
C LEU A 180 25.15 43.52 -8.85
N ALA A 181 25.52 44.14 -9.93
CA ALA A 181 24.87 45.36 -10.45
C ALA A 181 23.67 45.06 -11.38
N GLN A 182 23.47 43.79 -11.76
CA GLN A 182 22.36 43.35 -12.64
C GLN A 182 21.20 42.69 -11.90
N HIS A 183 21.23 42.67 -10.56
CA HIS A 183 20.14 42.18 -9.72
C HIS A 183 19.47 43.34 -8.93
#